data_15ecdd3a4f0095d8e748507b34e4a82f
#
_entry.id   15ecdd3a4f0095d8e748507b34e4a82f
#
_cell.length_a   1.000
_cell.length_b   1.000
_cell.length_c   1.000
_cell.angle_alpha   90.00
_cell.angle_beta   90.00
_cell.angle_gamma   90.00
#
_symmetry.space_group_name_H-M   'P 1'
#
loop_
_entity.id
_entity.type
_entity.pdbx_description
1 polymer ?
#
loop_
_entity_poly.entity_id
_entity_poly.type
_entity_poly.pdbx_seq_one_letter_code
_entity_poly.pdbx_strand_id
1 'polypeptide(L)'
;PLTMNVGQWVSDEKQFPVGQTPSDNEMYDLVAEFTNIRLKPTFTTAYGQSFFDKVAMLQASDELPDVTAMDATCFDSAVEAGQLADLTEVYEKLASPTLKRLIESNDGLYKNLGTVDGKLYGIPEPKSDIEGIPILWIRKDWVEICGWTNAEGGLQPQTYEELEDLLYSFKENQSKIE
;
A
#
# COMPACT_ATOMS: atom_id res chain seq x y z
N PRO A 1 -28.18 -2.79 -8.88
CA PRO A 1 -26.76 -2.41 -8.88
C PRO A 1 -26.04 -2.96 -10.11
N LEU A 2 -25.10 -2.19 -10.64
CA LEU A 2 -24.16 -2.66 -11.65
C LEU A 2 -23.21 -3.66 -10.99
N THR A 3 -22.87 -4.75 -11.66
CA THR A 3 -21.82 -5.67 -11.18
C THR A 3 -20.49 -5.28 -11.82
N MET A 4 -19.43 -5.19 -10.99
CA MET A 4 -18.06 -4.91 -11.40
C MET A 4 -17.17 -6.07 -10.96
N ASN A 5 -16.51 -6.71 -11.90
CA ASN A 5 -15.56 -7.78 -11.64
C ASN A 5 -14.24 -7.18 -11.15
N VAL A 6 -13.69 -7.74 -10.08
CA VAL A 6 -12.47 -7.20 -9.46
C VAL A 6 -11.47 -8.29 -9.15
N GLY A 7 -10.17 -7.96 -9.20
CA GLY A 7 -9.11 -8.76 -8.61
C GLY A 7 -9.01 -8.47 -7.11
N GLN A 8 -8.89 -9.49 -6.28
CA GLN A 8 -8.83 -9.33 -4.83
C GLN A 8 -7.64 -10.08 -4.21
N TRP A 9 -7.02 -9.45 -3.22
CA TRP A 9 -6.13 -10.13 -2.28
C TRP A 9 -6.65 -10.05 -0.86
N VAL A 10 -6.26 -11.00 -0.04
CA VAL A 10 -6.51 -11.02 1.40
C VAL A 10 -5.23 -11.36 2.13
N SER A 11 -5.01 -10.74 3.28
CA SER A 11 -3.83 -11.01 4.11
C SER A 11 -4.02 -12.22 5.03
N ASP A 12 -5.22 -12.44 5.54
CA ASP A 12 -5.57 -13.56 6.42
C ASP A 12 -7.10 -13.79 6.40
N GLU A 13 -7.53 -14.99 6.06
CA GLU A 13 -8.97 -15.37 6.07
C GLU A 13 -9.58 -15.34 7.48
N LYS A 14 -8.76 -15.46 8.52
CA LYS A 14 -9.24 -15.40 9.93
C LYS A 14 -9.73 -14.03 10.35
N GLN A 15 -9.52 -12.99 9.55
CA GLN A 15 -9.98 -11.63 9.87
C GLN A 15 -11.46 -11.40 9.59
N PHE A 16 -12.13 -12.31 8.92
CA PHE A 16 -13.55 -12.18 8.62
C PHE A 16 -14.43 -12.68 9.77
N PRO A 17 -15.51 -11.96 10.12
CA PRO A 17 -16.51 -12.43 11.08
C PRO A 17 -17.13 -13.77 10.65
N VAL A 18 -17.69 -14.49 11.64
CA VAL A 18 -18.37 -15.76 11.37
C VAL A 18 -19.49 -15.58 10.37
N GLY A 19 -19.47 -16.38 9.30
CA GLY A 19 -20.46 -16.34 8.23
C GLY A 19 -20.11 -15.37 7.09
N GLN A 20 -19.05 -14.60 7.22
CA GLN A 20 -18.55 -13.75 6.14
C GLN A 20 -17.33 -14.39 5.45
N THR A 21 -17.13 -14.02 4.19
CA THR A 21 -16.00 -14.48 3.36
C THR A 21 -15.30 -13.28 2.73
N PRO A 22 -14.10 -13.44 2.16
CA PRO A 22 -13.47 -12.39 1.38
C PRO A 22 -14.35 -11.79 0.28
N SER A 23 -15.24 -12.60 -0.29
CA SER A 23 -16.08 -12.19 -1.43
C SER A 23 -17.54 -11.85 -1.06
N ASP A 24 -17.92 -12.08 0.19
CA ASP A 24 -19.28 -11.85 0.69
C ASP A 24 -19.22 -11.40 2.15
N ASN A 25 -19.28 -10.09 2.34
CA ASN A 25 -19.12 -9.44 3.64
C ASN A 25 -19.78 -8.07 3.68
N GLU A 26 -20.00 -7.55 4.88
CA GLU A 26 -20.64 -6.26 5.11
C GLU A 26 -19.99 -5.09 4.36
N MET A 27 -18.67 -5.12 4.15
CA MET A 27 -17.99 -4.04 3.43
C MET A 27 -18.45 -3.98 1.97
N TYR A 28 -18.63 -5.13 1.33
CA TYR A 28 -19.14 -5.20 -0.05
C TYR A 28 -20.60 -4.76 -0.13
N ASP A 29 -21.41 -5.06 0.89
CA ASP A 29 -22.78 -4.58 0.96
C ASP A 29 -22.84 -3.07 1.15
N LEU A 30 -22.00 -2.49 2.00
CA LEU A 30 -21.86 -1.04 2.15
C LEU A 30 -21.46 -0.37 0.84
N VAL A 31 -20.46 -0.90 0.14
CA VAL A 31 -20.05 -0.37 -1.17
C VAL A 31 -21.23 -0.41 -2.15
N ALA A 32 -21.99 -1.51 -2.19
CA ALA A 32 -23.16 -1.63 -3.07
C ALA A 32 -24.26 -0.65 -2.70
N GLU A 33 -24.50 -0.39 -1.42
CA GLU A 33 -25.48 0.58 -0.94
C GLU A 33 -25.10 2.02 -1.34
N PHE A 34 -23.85 2.42 -1.11
CA PHE A 34 -23.39 3.79 -1.39
C PHE A 34 -23.18 4.09 -2.87
N THR A 35 -22.72 3.12 -3.65
CA THR A 35 -22.31 3.35 -5.04
C THR A 35 -23.29 2.80 -6.07
N ASN A 36 -24.24 1.97 -5.65
CA ASN A 36 -25.07 1.14 -6.53
C ASN A 36 -24.22 0.19 -7.43
N ILE A 37 -23.00 -0.16 -7.00
CA ILE A 37 -22.09 -1.08 -7.68
C ILE A 37 -21.81 -2.26 -6.76
N ARG A 38 -22.09 -3.47 -7.21
CA ARG A 38 -21.72 -4.71 -6.52
C ARG A 38 -20.38 -5.21 -7.04
N LEU A 39 -19.40 -5.21 -6.17
CA LEU A 39 -18.10 -5.80 -6.48
C LEU A 39 -18.21 -7.33 -6.48
N LYS A 40 -17.60 -7.96 -7.49
CA LYS A 40 -17.55 -9.41 -7.64
C LYS A 40 -16.11 -9.84 -7.87
N PRO A 41 -15.41 -10.37 -6.87
CA PRO A 41 -14.09 -10.95 -7.06
C PRO A 41 -14.14 -12.10 -8.07
N THR A 42 -13.33 -12.02 -9.12
CA THR A 42 -13.15 -13.10 -10.09
C THR A 42 -12.08 -14.08 -9.63
N PHE A 43 -11.17 -13.60 -8.78
CA PHE A 43 -10.19 -14.41 -8.07
C PHE A 43 -9.83 -13.75 -6.75
N THR A 44 -9.36 -14.57 -5.81
CA THR A 44 -8.82 -14.14 -4.53
C THR A 44 -7.50 -14.87 -4.29
N THR A 45 -6.45 -14.16 -3.93
CA THR A 45 -5.13 -14.72 -3.59
C THR A 45 -4.63 -14.15 -2.26
N ALA A 46 -3.52 -14.68 -1.76
CA ALA A 46 -2.77 -13.99 -0.71
C ALA A 46 -2.18 -12.68 -1.24
N TYR A 47 -1.98 -11.71 -0.33
CA TYR A 47 -1.28 -10.48 -0.66
C TYR A 47 0.18 -10.74 -1.06
N GLY A 48 0.66 -10.05 -2.07
CA GLY A 48 2.05 -10.13 -2.53
C GLY A 48 2.20 -10.67 -3.94
N GLN A 49 3.34 -11.30 -4.24
CA GLN A 49 3.72 -11.72 -5.59
C GLN A 49 2.68 -12.65 -6.24
N SER A 50 2.07 -13.55 -5.48
CA SER A 50 1.04 -14.47 -6.01
C SER A 50 -0.17 -13.76 -6.61
N PHE A 51 -0.48 -12.54 -6.14
CA PHE A 51 -1.54 -11.72 -6.74
C PHE A 51 -1.11 -11.20 -8.10
N PHE A 52 0.09 -10.62 -8.20
CA PHE A 52 0.59 -10.06 -9.46
C PHE A 52 0.87 -11.13 -10.50
N ASP A 53 1.35 -12.31 -10.10
CA ASP A 53 1.49 -13.47 -11.00
C ASP A 53 0.13 -13.90 -11.59
N LYS A 54 -0.93 -13.88 -10.77
CA LYS A 54 -2.29 -14.17 -11.25
C LYS A 54 -2.79 -13.10 -12.21
N VAL A 55 -2.55 -11.83 -11.91
CA VAL A 55 -2.90 -10.71 -12.81
C VAL A 55 -2.16 -10.84 -14.14
N ALA A 56 -0.85 -11.12 -14.14
CA ALA A 56 -0.04 -11.31 -15.34
C ALA A 56 -0.57 -12.47 -16.20
N MET A 57 -0.99 -13.59 -15.57
CA MET A 57 -1.59 -14.70 -16.29
C MET A 57 -2.91 -14.32 -16.96
N LEU A 58 -3.78 -13.58 -16.26
CA LEU A 58 -5.06 -13.11 -16.81
C LEU A 58 -4.86 -12.06 -17.90
N GLN A 59 -3.87 -11.17 -17.74
CA GLN A 59 -3.47 -10.21 -18.75
C GLN A 59 -3.01 -10.90 -20.04
N ALA A 60 -2.18 -11.93 -19.94
CA ALA A 60 -1.70 -12.68 -21.08
C ALA A 60 -2.80 -13.48 -21.82
N SER A 61 -3.88 -13.84 -21.13
CA SER A 61 -5.05 -14.53 -21.72
C SER A 61 -6.20 -13.59 -22.15
N ASP A 62 -6.03 -12.27 -22.00
CA ASP A 62 -7.06 -11.25 -22.27
C ASP A 62 -8.33 -11.44 -21.39
N GLU A 63 -8.13 -11.88 -20.15
CA GLU A 63 -9.19 -12.17 -19.17
C GLU A 63 -9.10 -11.27 -17.93
N LEU A 64 -8.56 -10.06 -18.08
CA LEU A 64 -8.49 -9.11 -16.96
C LEU A 64 -9.89 -8.79 -16.41
N PRO A 65 -10.06 -8.69 -15.09
CA PRO A 65 -11.29 -8.17 -14.51
C PRO A 65 -11.48 -6.68 -14.84
N ASP A 66 -12.68 -6.14 -14.62
CA ASP A 66 -13.00 -4.73 -14.89
C ASP A 66 -12.08 -3.78 -14.12
N VAL A 67 -11.67 -4.16 -12.90
CA VAL A 67 -10.72 -3.41 -12.06
C VAL A 67 -9.80 -4.37 -11.32
N THR A 68 -8.49 -4.10 -11.38
CA THR A 68 -7.49 -4.83 -10.61
C THR A 68 -6.29 -3.95 -10.30
N ALA A 69 -5.56 -4.26 -9.23
CA ALA A 69 -4.24 -3.68 -9.01
C ALA A 69 -3.22 -4.34 -9.93
N MET A 70 -2.23 -3.57 -10.34
CA MET A 70 -1.12 -4.03 -11.17
C MET A 70 0.20 -3.53 -10.60
N ASP A 71 1.25 -4.32 -10.74
CA ASP A 71 2.61 -3.82 -10.63
C ASP A 71 3.04 -3.11 -11.93
N ALA A 72 4.18 -2.46 -11.93
CA ALA A 72 4.65 -1.71 -13.08
C ALA A 72 4.78 -2.58 -14.35
N THR A 73 5.25 -3.82 -14.21
CA THR A 73 5.46 -4.73 -15.35
C THR A 73 4.14 -5.13 -16.01
N CYS A 74 3.14 -5.50 -15.21
CA CYS A 74 1.81 -5.82 -15.71
C CYS A 74 1.12 -4.59 -16.31
N PHE A 75 1.29 -3.41 -15.67
CA PHE A 75 0.73 -2.15 -16.16
C PHE A 75 1.27 -1.78 -17.53
N ASP A 76 2.59 -1.76 -17.70
CA ASP A 76 3.23 -1.41 -18.97
C ASP A 76 2.80 -2.37 -20.09
N SER A 77 2.82 -3.68 -19.82
CA SER A 77 2.35 -4.69 -20.79
C SER A 77 0.88 -4.53 -21.17
N ALA A 78 0.01 -4.19 -20.21
CA ALA A 78 -1.42 -4.03 -20.46
C ALA A 78 -1.72 -2.73 -21.25
N VAL A 79 -0.93 -1.66 -21.03
CA VAL A 79 -1.01 -0.43 -21.84
C VAL A 79 -0.57 -0.72 -23.28
N GLU A 80 0.58 -1.39 -23.49
CA GLU A 80 1.07 -1.75 -24.81
C GLU A 80 0.09 -2.65 -25.57
N ALA A 81 -0.58 -3.58 -24.88
CA ALA A 81 -1.60 -4.44 -25.45
C ALA A 81 -2.95 -3.74 -25.68
N GLY A 82 -3.12 -2.49 -25.24
CA GLY A 82 -4.38 -1.75 -25.38
C GLY A 82 -5.53 -2.28 -24.53
N GLN A 83 -5.22 -2.96 -23.41
CA GLN A 83 -6.19 -3.58 -22.52
C GLN A 83 -6.71 -2.64 -21.43
N LEU A 84 -6.11 -1.45 -21.27
CA LEU A 84 -6.51 -0.47 -20.26
C LEU A 84 -7.28 0.70 -20.91
N ALA A 85 -8.29 1.15 -20.18
CA ALA A 85 -9.08 2.31 -20.60
C ALA A 85 -8.31 3.62 -20.33
N ASP A 86 -8.43 4.60 -21.24
CA ASP A 86 -7.98 5.97 -21.01
C ASP A 86 -8.88 6.64 -19.97
N LEU A 87 -8.33 6.90 -18.79
CA LEU A 87 -9.03 7.49 -17.65
C LEU A 87 -8.88 9.02 -17.58
N THR A 88 -8.16 9.65 -18.49
CA THR A 88 -7.78 11.07 -18.42
C THR A 88 -9.00 11.97 -18.20
N GLU A 89 -10.01 11.85 -19.05
CA GLU A 89 -11.20 12.70 -19.01
C GLU A 89 -12.06 12.38 -17.77
N VAL A 90 -12.20 11.10 -17.43
CA VAL A 90 -12.96 10.64 -16.26
C VAL A 90 -12.31 11.14 -14.96
N TYR A 91 -11.00 11.03 -14.85
CA TYR A 91 -10.24 11.55 -13.71
C TYR A 91 -10.42 13.06 -13.56
N GLU A 92 -10.26 13.83 -14.61
CA GLU A 92 -10.38 15.28 -14.55
C GLU A 92 -11.79 15.73 -14.13
N LYS A 93 -12.83 15.05 -14.57
CA LYS A 93 -14.22 15.40 -14.27
C LYS A 93 -14.72 14.89 -12.93
N LEU A 94 -14.32 13.67 -12.53
CA LEU A 94 -14.97 12.95 -11.43
C LEU A 94 -14.05 12.70 -10.22
N ALA A 95 -12.73 12.85 -10.35
CA ALA A 95 -11.84 12.64 -9.21
C ALA A 95 -12.12 13.68 -8.11
N SER A 96 -12.27 13.18 -6.87
CA SER A 96 -12.50 14.05 -5.72
C SER A 96 -11.29 14.98 -5.47
N PRO A 97 -11.49 16.15 -4.84
CA PRO A 97 -10.39 17.04 -4.49
C PRO A 97 -9.33 16.36 -3.61
N THR A 98 -9.74 15.41 -2.76
CA THR A 98 -8.81 14.63 -1.93
C THR A 98 -7.96 13.70 -2.77
N LEU A 99 -8.56 12.97 -3.72
CA LEU A 99 -7.83 12.08 -4.63
C LEU A 99 -6.84 12.88 -5.48
N LYS A 100 -7.27 14.00 -6.07
CA LYS A 100 -6.38 14.89 -6.85
C LYS A 100 -5.19 15.36 -6.02
N ARG A 101 -5.42 15.85 -4.80
CA ARG A 101 -4.35 16.30 -3.92
C ARG A 101 -3.34 15.19 -3.60
N LEU A 102 -3.81 13.94 -3.39
CA LEU A 102 -2.93 12.80 -3.10
C LEU A 102 -2.12 12.40 -4.33
N ILE A 103 -2.77 12.24 -5.47
CA ILE A 103 -2.12 11.78 -6.71
C ILE A 103 -1.19 12.84 -7.31
N GLU A 104 -1.51 14.11 -7.15
CA GLU A 104 -0.73 15.25 -7.67
C GLU A 104 0.32 15.76 -6.67
N SER A 105 0.42 15.14 -5.48
CA SER A 105 1.51 15.41 -4.54
C SER A 105 2.87 14.98 -5.09
N ASN A 106 3.97 15.38 -4.43
CA ASN A 106 5.34 15.11 -4.86
C ASN A 106 5.61 15.51 -6.33
N ASP A 107 5.27 16.77 -6.68
CA ASP A 107 5.45 17.33 -8.03
C ASP A 107 4.81 16.46 -9.14
N GLY A 108 3.71 15.78 -8.83
CA GLY A 108 2.98 14.93 -9.77
C GLY A 108 3.61 13.57 -10.01
N LEU A 109 4.60 13.16 -9.21
CA LEU A 109 5.30 11.89 -9.36
C LEU A 109 4.32 10.71 -9.42
N TYR A 110 3.35 10.66 -8.50
CA TYR A 110 2.38 9.57 -8.50
C TYR A 110 1.52 9.57 -9.76
N LYS A 111 1.01 10.72 -10.21
CA LYS A 111 0.22 10.80 -11.45
C LYS A 111 1.00 10.28 -12.65
N ASN A 112 2.30 10.59 -12.70
CA ASN A 112 3.17 10.15 -13.79
C ASN A 112 3.33 8.62 -13.83
N LEU A 113 3.27 7.91 -12.69
CA LEU A 113 3.35 6.44 -12.67
C LEU A 113 2.16 5.76 -13.36
N GLY A 114 1.00 6.41 -13.41
CA GLY A 114 -0.18 5.90 -14.11
C GLY A 114 -0.38 6.49 -15.50
N THR A 115 0.58 7.31 -15.99
CA THR A 115 0.45 8.08 -17.24
C THR A 115 1.45 7.59 -18.29
N VAL A 116 0.95 7.26 -19.47
CA VAL A 116 1.75 6.87 -20.63
C VAL A 116 1.33 7.74 -21.82
N ASP A 117 2.29 8.35 -22.51
CA ASP A 117 2.06 9.26 -23.65
C ASP A 117 1.01 10.36 -23.38
N GLY A 118 1.03 10.90 -22.15
CA GLY A 118 0.12 11.97 -21.72
C GLY A 118 -1.30 11.53 -21.39
N LYS A 119 -1.60 10.24 -21.38
CA LYS A 119 -2.89 9.66 -21.02
C LYS A 119 -2.79 8.87 -19.73
N LEU A 120 -3.77 9.04 -18.86
CA LEU A 120 -3.87 8.33 -17.59
C LEU A 120 -4.57 6.97 -17.80
N TYR A 121 -3.86 5.88 -17.58
CA TYR A 121 -4.38 4.51 -17.69
C TYR A 121 -4.55 3.80 -16.35
N GLY A 122 -3.97 4.35 -15.29
CA GLY A 122 -4.09 3.79 -13.94
C GLY A 122 -4.13 4.89 -12.88
N ILE A 123 -4.84 4.62 -11.79
CA ILE A 123 -4.81 5.47 -10.60
C ILE A 123 -3.78 4.88 -9.63
N PRO A 124 -2.61 5.47 -9.48
CA PRO A 124 -1.59 4.98 -8.54
C PRO A 124 -2.11 5.01 -7.11
N GLU A 125 -1.69 4.04 -6.31
CA GLU A 125 -1.92 4.05 -4.87
C GLU A 125 -0.82 4.88 -4.20
N PRO A 126 -1.10 6.12 -3.77
CA PRO A 126 -0.10 6.92 -3.07
C PRO A 126 0.12 6.32 -1.68
N LYS A 127 1.32 5.92 -1.38
CA LYS A 127 1.71 5.57 -0.02
C LYS A 127 1.95 6.85 0.77
N SER A 128 1.60 6.84 2.05
CA SER A 128 1.95 7.98 2.90
C SER A 128 3.47 8.09 2.99
N ASP A 129 4.01 9.31 3.05
CA ASP A 129 5.45 9.56 3.19
C ASP A 129 6.04 8.90 4.46
N ILE A 130 5.18 8.47 5.37
CA ILE A 130 5.53 7.80 6.62
C ILE A 130 5.53 6.26 6.46
N GLU A 131 4.87 5.72 5.44
CA GLU A 131 4.89 4.28 5.19
C GLU A 131 6.28 3.83 4.73
N GLY A 132 6.85 2.89 5.46
CA GLY A 132 8.16 2.35 5.17
C GLY A 132 9.34 3.11 5.78
N ILE A 133 9.08 4.19 6.56
CA ILE A 133 10.13 4.77 7.39
C ILE A 133 10.43 3.80 8.54
N PRO A 134 11.65 3.26 8.62
CA PRO A 134 12.02 2.40 9.72
C PRO A 134 12.02 3.21 11.03
N ILE A 135 11.31 2.72 12.03
CA ILE A 135 11.30 3.30 13.37
C ILE A 135 12.13 2.41 14.28
N LEU A 136 13.16 2.98 14.87
CA LEU A 136 13.97 2.30 15.85
C LEU A 136 13.31 2.40 17.23
N TRP A 137 12.94 1.26 17.81
CA TRP A 137 12.46 1.16 19.17
C TRP A 137 13.60 0.78 20.09
N ILE A 138 13.88 1.61 21.11
CA ILE A 138 14.92 1.37 22.09
C ILE A 138 14.30 1.38 23.49
N ARG A 139 14.70 0.48 24.34
CA ARG A 139 14.26 0.43 25.73
C ARG A 139 14.79 1.65 26.49
N LYS A 140 13.87 2.45 27.01
CA LYS A 140 14.20 3.68 27.74
C LYS A 140 15.05 3.43 28.98
N ASP A 141 14.70 2.40 29.75
CA ASP A 141 15.44 2.02 30.96
C ASP A 141 16.89 1.63 30.65
N TRP A 142 17.17 0.98 29.51
CA TRP A 142 18.53 0.66 29.10
C TRP A 142 19.32 1.91 28.72
N VAL A 143 18.69 2.84 28.03
CA VAL A 143 19.30 4.14 27.68
C VAL A 143 19.65 4.90 28.93
N GLU A 144 18.78 4.94 29.93
CA GLU A 144 19.00 5.61 31.23
C GLU A 144 20.14 4.96 32.01
N ILE A 145 20.16 3.62 32.11
CA ILE A 145 21.22 2.87 32.79
C ILE A 145 22.61 3.12 32.16
N CYS A 146 22.66 3.23 30.84
CA CYS A 146 23.89 3.48 30.10
C CYS A 146 24.27 4.96 29.99
N GLY A 147 23.46 5.88 30.54
CA GLY A 147 23.77 7.31 30.59
C GLY A 147 23.62 8.03 29.24
N TRP A 148 22.82 7.50 28.32
CA TRP A 148 22.60 8.05 26.98
C TRP A 148 21.31 8.87 26.84
N THR A 149 20.90 9.55 27.92
CA THR A 149 19.81 10.50 27.91
C THR A 149 20.31 11.94 27.84
N ASN A 150 19.63 12.77 27.06
CA ASN A 150 19.89 14.21 27.06
C ASN A 150 19.29 14.89 28.32
N ALA A 151 19.57 16.18 28.50
CA ALA A 151 19.11 16.97 29.66
C ALA A 151 17.57 17.01 29.82
N GLU A 152 16.84 16.74 28.75
CA GLU A 152 15.38 16.74 28.70
C GLU A 152 14.77 15.34 28.89
N GLY A 153 15.63 14.34 29.14
CA GLY A 153 15.22 12.93 29.33
C GLY A 153 14.90 12.19 28.04
N GLY A 154 15.23 12.75 26.89
CA GLY A 154 15.13 12.11 25.59
C GLY A 154 16.37 11.30 25.20
N LEU A 155 16.33 10.62 24.06
CA LEU A 155 17.46 9.88 23.49
C LEU A 155 18.56 10.86 23.06
N GLN A 156 19.80 10.60 23.47
CA GLN A 156 20.93 11.45 23.14
C GLN A 156 21.47 11.28 21.72
N PRO A 157 21.59 10.04 21.13
CA PRO A 157 22.13 9.86 19.80
C PRO A 157 21.37 10.66 18.72
N GLN A 158 22.12 11.40 17.89
CA GLN A 158 21.61 12.18 16.77
C GLN A 158 22.27 11.75 15.44
N THR A 159 23.31 10.94 15.50
CA THR A 159 24.05 10.39 14.35
C THR A 159 24.07 8.87 14.38
N TYR A 160 24.44 8.25 13.26
CA TYR A 160 24.60 6.79 13.19
C TYR A 160 25.77 6.31 14.05
N GLU A 161 26.85 7.06 14.11
CA GLU A 161 28.02 6.77 14.93
C GLU A 161 27.66 6.78 16.42
N GLU A 162 26.93 7.80 16.88
CA GLU A 162 26.45 7.87 18.27
C GLU A 162 25.46 6.75 18.59
N LEU A 163 24.63 6.33 17.62
CA LEU A 163 23.73 5.18 17.79
C LEU A 163 24.53 3.88 17.92
N GLU A 164 25.58 3.71 17.13
CA GLU A 164 26.49 2.56 17.24
C GLU A 164 27.15 2.52 18.63
N ASP A 165 27.66 3.65 19.11
CA ASP A 165 28.24 3.78 20.44
C ASP A 165 27.24 3.43 21.56
N LEU A 166 25.97 3.86 21.43
CA LEU A 166 24.90 3.45 22.33
C LEU A 166 24.72 1.92 22.34
N LEU A 167 24.68 1.30 21.18
CA LEU A 167 24.51 -0.16 21.08
C LEU A 167 25.70 -0.93 21.69
N TYR A 168 26.92 -0.44 21.51
CA TYR A 168 28.07 -0.99 22.20
C TYR A 168 28.00 -0.80 23.72
N SER A 169 27.48 0.35 24.20
CA SER A 169 27.30 0.59 25.63
C SER A 169 26.31 -0.39 26.26
N PHE A 170 25.28 -0.82 25.54
CA PHE A 170 24.39 -1.88 25.99
C PHE A 170 25.12 -3.21 26.20
N LYS A 171 25.98 -3.58 25.26
CA LYS A 171 26.80 -4.78 25.36
C LYS A 171 27.76 -4.72 26.59
N GLU A 172 28.39 -3.59 26.81
CA GLU A 172 29.32 -3.39 27.94
C GLU A 172 28.62 -3.38 29.30
N ASN A 173 27.37 -2.92 29.34
CA ASN A 173 26.55 -2.87 30.56
C ASN A 173 25.55 -4.00 30.67
N GLN A 174 25.71 -5.09 29.93
CA GLN A 174 24.76 -6.19 29.88
C GLN A 174 24.32 -6.69 31.26
N SER A 175 25.27 -6.81 32.21
CA SER A 175 24.98 -7.25 33.59
C SER A 175 24.13 -6.28 34.42
N LYS A 176 23.89 -5.07 33.94
CA LYS A 176 23.07 -4.05 34.62
C LYS A 176 21.68 -3.90 33.98
N ILE A 177 21.50 -4.38 32.74
CA ILE A 177 20.30 -4.21 31.95
C ILE A 177 19.52 -5.52 31.74
N GLU A 178 20.00 -6.63 32.28
CA GLU A 178 19.24 -7.87 32.48
C GLU A 178 18.32 -7.72 33.68
#